data_54c9c7748986ee2b7822afcd2204f9a3
#
_entry.id   54c9c7748986ee2b7822afcd2204f9a3
#
_cell.length_a   1.000
_cell.length_b   1.000
_cell.length_c   1.000
_cell.angle_alpha   90.00
_cell.angle_beta   90.00
_cell.angle_gamma   90.00
#
_symmetry.space_group_name_H-M   'P 1'
#
loop_
_entity.id
_entity.type
_entity.pdbx_description
1 polymer ?
#
loop_
_entity_poly.entity_id
_entity_poly.type
_entity_poly.pdbx_seq_one_letter_code
_entity_poly.pdbx_strand_id
1 'polypeptide(L)'
;MFGIIAAVPTPINNDGHPIPDLFLSHCSWVLENGCDGINVLGSTGEANSFNTRQRKFIMETAASNLDLEKLMVGTGTPSLLETINLTQLADSLGYKVALVLPPYYYKPVNNSGLFEWYKSLHENLRNRKIKIFFYNFPQMTGLTIPIEVIKRLHKLWPARFCGIKDSSGDLTYCRKLSLNEGFKVFPSSEVSLSEAHTSNFAGCISATTNQTLFLCAEAWKNKNLEINSLIAKIRLIRERISAESLIPSIKYLVAKRTEHEEWSRLLPPLGELSKSRKHELDIVFKELN
;
A
#
# COMPACT_ATOMS: atom_id res chain seq x y z
N MET A 1 3.79 12.25 5.06
CA MET A 1 4.22 11.26 4.06
C MET A 1 3.92 11.81 2.68
N PHE A 2 4.87 11.78 1.77
CA PHE A 2 4.80 12.20 0.36
C PHE A 2 5.77 11.33 -0.44
N GLY A 3 5.63 11.30 -1.75
CA GLY A 3 6.58 10.66 -2.66
C GLY A 3 6.27 9.20 -2.96
N ILE A 4 7.31 8.41 -3.15
CA ILE A 4 7.23 7.03 -3.58
C ILE A 4 7.15 6.11 -2.37
N ILE A 5 6.03 5.38 -2.24
CA ILE A 5 5.80 4.47 -1.12
C ILE A 5 5.65 3.05 -1.65
N ALA A 6 6.54 2.17 -1.22
CA ALA A 6 6.42 0.77 -1.58
C ALA A 6 5.41 0.05 -0.68
N ALA A 7 4.45 -0.63 -1.30
CA ALA A 7 3.64 -1.63 -0.59
C ALA A 7 4.46 -2.92 -0.50
N VAL A 8 5.12 -3.14 0.64
CA VAL A 8 6.09 -4.24 0.80
C VAL A 8 5.41 -5.58 1.02
N PRO A 9 5.94 -6.68 0.42
CA PRO A 9 5.50 -8.04 0.71
C PRO A 9 6.02 -8.52 2.07
N THR A 10 5.47 -9.63 2.57
CA THR A 10 5.89 -10.26 3.81
C THR A 10 6.46 -11.66 3.51
N PRO A 11 7.73 -11.96 3.84
CA PRO A 11 8.29 -13.31 3.70
C PRO A 11 7.75 -14.23 4.80
N ILE A 12 7.53 -15.50 4.47
CA ILE A 12 7.02 -16.50 5.42
C ILE A 12 7.85 -17.79 5.39
N ASN A 13 7.89 -18.46 6.52
CA ASN A 13 8.45 -19.80 6.63
C ASN A 13 7.47 -20.89 6.13
N ASN A 14 7.85 -22.16 6.22
CA ASN A 14 7.02 -23.27 5.78
C ASN A 14 5.70 -23.41 6.55
N ASP A 15 5.64 -22.92 7.78
CA ASP A 15 4.44 -22.94 8.63
C ASP A 15 3.57 -21.69 8.45
N GLY A 16 3.91 -20.82 7.49
CA GLY A 16 3.18 -19.57 7.22
C GLY A 16 3.42 -18.44 8.24
N HIS A 17 4.49 -18.52 9.03
CA HIS A 17 4.88 -17.46 9.95
C HIS A 17 5.81 -16.46 9.28
N PRO A 18 5.65 -15.15 9.56
CA PRO A 18 6.55 -14.11 9.05
C PRO A 18 8.02 -14.33 9.46
N ILE A 19 8.96 -14.03 8.57
CA ILE A 19 10.41 -14.09 8.80
C ILE A 19 10.93 -12.65 8.99
N PRO A 20 11.21 -12.21 10.24
CA PRO A 20 11.51 -10.81 10.55
C PRO A 20 12.79 -10.31 9.87
N ASP A 21 13.87 -11.08 9.87
CA ASP A 21 15.15 -10.61 9.34
C ASP A 21 15.10 -10.35 7.83
N LEU A 22 14.48 -11.23 7.07
CA LEU A 22 14.29 -11.05 5.64
C LEU A 22 13.37 -9.85 5.37
N PHE A 23 12.30 -9.71 6.15
CA PHE A 23 11.37 -8.58 6.05
C PHE A 23 12.09 -7.25 6.27
N LEU A 24 12.84 -7.13 7.36
CA LEU A 24 13.58 -5.91 7.72
C LEU A 24 14.66 -5.58 6.70
N SER A 25 15.43 -6.58 6.26
CA SER A 25 16.46 -6.39 5.23
C SER A 25 15.86 -5.82 3.93
N HIS A 26 14.71 -6.37 3.48
CA HIS A 26 14.05 -5.84 2.29
C HIS A 26 13.49 -4.43 2.50
N CYS A 27 12.86 -4.15 3.65
CA CYS A 27 12.33 -2.83 3.97
C CYS A 27 13.45 -1.76 4.02
N SER A 28 14.57 -2.06 4.66
CA SER A 28 15.74 -1.18 4.68
C SER A 28 16.26 -0.92 3.27
N TRP A 29 16.44 -1.97 2.48
CA TRP A 29 16.88 -1.84 1.09
C TRP A 29 15.96 -0.94 0.26
N VAL A 30 14.65 -1.10 0.38
CA VAL A 30 13.66 -0.28 -0.33
C VAL A 30 13.79 1.20 0.05
N LEU A 31 13.95 1.49 1.35
CA LEU A 31 14.09 2.86 1.87
C LEU A 31 15.42 3.52 1.51
N GLU A 32 16.50 2.76 1.41
CA GLU A 32 17.82 3.23 1.04
C GLU A 32 17.97 3.46 -0.47
N ASN A 33 17.13 2.83 -1.28
CA ASN A 33 17.26 2.82 -2.72
C ASN A 33 16.16 3.59 -3.47
N GLY A 34 15.50 4.56 -2.83
CA GLY A 34 14.71 5.57 -3.53
C GLY A 34 13.23 5.64 -3.15
N CYS A 35 12.73 4.80 -2.22
CA CYS A 35 11.40 5.00 -1.67
C CYS A 35 11.41 5.96 -0.49
N ASP A 36 10.47 6.90 -0.48
CA ASP A 36 10.28 7.86 0.62
C ASP A 36 9.59 7.22 1.84
N GLY A 37 8.97 6.06 1.64
CA GLY A 37 8.31 5.32 2.70
C GLY A 37 7.87 3.93 2.27
N ILE A 38 7.36 3.17 3.26
CA ILE A 38 6.80 1.84 3.04
C ILE A 38 5.42 1.70 3.67
N ASN A 39 4.57 0.90 3.02
CA ASN A 39 3.30 0.45 3.56
C ASN A 39 3.42 -1.01 4.01
N VAL A 40 3.45 -1.21 5.32
CA VAL A 40 3.48 -2.52 5.99
C VAL A 40 2.06 -3.08 6.04
N LEU A 41 1.88 -4.38 5.86
CA LEU A 41 0.58 -5.05 5.97
C LEU A 41 -0.52 -4.44 5.08
N GLY A 42 -0.15 -4.01 3.87
CA GLY A 42 -1.12 -3.78 2.80
C GLY A 42 -1.57 -5.09 2.14
N SER A 43 -2.31 -5.01 1.04
CA SER A 43 -2.69 -6.20 0.24
C SER A 43 -1.45 -6.96 -0.27
N THR A 44 -0.42 -6.24 -0.70
CA THR A 44 0.86 -6.83 -1.12
C THR A 44 1.56 -7.57 0.01
N GLY A 45 1.42 -7.08 1.24
CA GLY A 45 1.95 -7.73 2.46
C GLY A 45 1.07 -8.86 2.97
N GLU A 46 0.09 -9.33 2.21
CA GLU A 46 -0.82 -10.44 2.54
C GLU A 46 -1.55 -10.27 3.88
N ALA A 47 -1.85 -9.02 4.28
CA ALA A 47 -2.43 -8.71 5.59
C ALA A 47 -3.69 -9.52 5.93
N ASN A 48 -4.55 -9.79 4.92
CA ASN A 48 -5.81 -10.51 5.13
C ASN A 48 -5.64 -12.04 5.24
N SER A 49 -4.44 -12.57 4.97
CA SER A 49 -4.08 -13.98 5.17
C SER A 49 -3.45 -14.24 6.54
N PHE A 50 -3.04 -13.18 7.26
CA PHE A 50 -2.48 -13.28 8.61
C PHE A 50 -3.54 -13.12 9.69
N ASN A 51 -3.41 -13.90 10.76
CA ASN A 51 -4.19 -13.70 11.97
C ASN A 51 -3.71 -12.46 12.75
N THR A 52 -4.50 -12.02 13.72
CA THR A 52 -4.19 -10.83 14.53
C THR A 52 -2.83 -10.89 15.21
N ARG A 53 -2.41 -12.06 15.72
CA ARG A 53 -1.11 -12.22 16.40
C ARG A 53 0.05 -12.01 15.42
N GLN A 54 -0.04 -12.56 14.23
CA GLN A 54 0.97 -12.39 13.18
C GLN A 54 1.04 -10.95 12.69
N ARG A 55 -0.12 -10.29 12.50
CA ARG A 55 -0.17 -8.86 12.13
C ARG A 55 0.49 -7.99 13.21
N LYS A 56 0.18 -8.20 14.48
CA LYS A 56 0.83 -7.51 15.61
C LYS A 56 2.34 -7.70 15.59
N PHE A 57 2.80 -8.94 15.43
CA PHE A 57 4.22 -9.26 15.36
C PHE A 57 4.95 -8.50 14.24
N ILE A 58 4.38 -8.43 13.02
CA ILE A 58 4.95 -7.67 11.90
C ILE A 58 4.99 -6.17 12.21
N MET A 59 3.91 -5.63 12.81
CA MET A 59 3.83 -4.22 13.20
C MET A 59 4.91 -3.86 14.22
N GLU A 60 5.07 -4.67 15.27
CA GLU A 60 6.08 -4.51 16.32
C GLU A 60 7.49 -4.62 15.75
N THR A 61 7.73 -5.61 14.88
CA THR A 61 9.01 -5.81 14.20
C THR A 61 9.41 -4.57 13.38
N ALA A 62 8.50 -4.06 12.54
CA ALA A 62 8.80 -2.88 11.74
C ALA A 62 9.01 -1.63 12.60
N ALA A 63 8.15 -1.39 13.60
CA ALA A 63 8.21 -0.21 14.44
C ALA A 63 9.48 -0.15 15.32
N SER A 64 10.00 -1.30 15.75
CA SER A 64 11.19 -1.37 16.60
C SER A 64 12.51 -1.22 15.83
N ASN A 65 12.52 -1.39 14.51
CA ASN A 65 13.75 -1.51 13.74
C ASN A 65 13.87 -0.50 12.58
N LEU A 66 12.78 0.18 12.20
CA LEU A 66 12.75 1.09 11.06
C LEU A 66 12.32 2.50 11.47
N ASP A 67 12.64 3.50 10.64
CA ASP A 67 12.24 4.89 10.86
C ASP A 67 10.71 5.05 10.76
N LEU A 68 10.06 5.31 11.90
CA LEU A 68 8.61 5.47 12.00
C LEU A 68 8.03 6.61 11.14
N GLU A 69 8.83 7.62 10.80
CA GLU A 69 8.39 8.71 9.92
C GLU A 69 8.20 8.25 8.47
N LYS A 70 8.82 7.14 8.10
CA LYS A 70 8.72 6.49 6.78
C LYS A 70 7.72 5.34 6.74
N LEU A 71 7.06 5.02 7.87
CA LEU A 71 6.15 3.88 7.96
C LEU A 71 4.68 4.29 7.91
N MET A 72 3.91 3.55 7.15
CA MET A 72 2.46 3.42 7.29
C MET A 72 2.07 1.94 7.38
N VAL A 73 0.89 1.65 7.92
CA VAL A 73 0.48 0.25 8.14
C VAL A 73 -0.98 0.02 7.78
N GLY A 74 -1.27 -1.11 7.13
CA GLY A 74 -2.62 -1.55 6.85
C GLY A 74 -3.30 -2.13 8.10
N THR A 75 -4.37 -1.50 8.58
CA THR A 75 -5.13 -1.95 9.76
C THR A 75 -6.57 -2.33 9.44
N GLY A 76 -7.05 -2.04 8.21
CA GLY A 76 -8.43 -2.31 7.81
C GLY A 76 -8.76 -3.80 7.75
N THR A 77 -9.90 -4.17 8.34
CA THR A 77 -10.52 -5.50 8.29
C THR A 77 -12.03 -5.36 8.11
N PRO A 78 -12.78 -6.45 7.81
CA PRO A 78 -14.25 -6.37 7.81
C PRO A 78 -14.84 -6.06 9.18
N SER A 79 -14.14 -6.39 10.26
CA SER A 79 -14.55 -6.14 11.64
C SER A 79 -14.14 -4.73 12.08
N LEU A 80 -15.13 -3.91 12.49
CA LEU A 80 -14.85 -2.58 13.03
C LEU A 80 -13.98 -2.66 14.30
N LEU A 81 -14.31 -3.54 15.23
CA LEU A 81 -13.57 -3.68 16.49
C LEU A 81 -12.13 -4.12 16.27
N GLU A 82 -11.89 -5.04 15.34
CA GLU A 82 -10.54 -5.46 15.01
C GLU A 82 -9.74 -4.34 14.31
N THR A 83 -10.39 -3.57 13.43
CA THR A 83 -9.78 -2.38 12.81
C THR A 83 -9.41 -1.34 13.88
N ILE A 84 -10.27 -1.11 14.86
CA ILE A 84 -10.00 -0.22 16.01
C ILE A 84 -8.78 -0.74 16.78
N ASN A 85 -8.77 -2.01 17.19
CA ASN A 85 -7.69 -2.61 17.98
C ASN A 85 -6.32 -2.52 17.26
N LEU A 86 -6.28 -2.87 15.98
CA LEU A 86 -5.05 -2.77 15.18
C LEU A 86 -4.60 -1.32 14.99
N THR A 87 -5.54 -0.39 14.82
CA THR A 87 -5.20 1.03 14.64
C THR A 87 -4.73 1.66 15.95
N GLN A 88 -5.30 1.26 17.09
CA GLN A 88 -4.82 1.67 18.42
C GLN A 88 -3.42 1.12 18.72
N LEU A 89 -3.16 -0.13 18.35
CA LEU A 89 -1.81 -0.71 18.45
C LEU A 89 -0.83 0.06 17.56
N ALA A 90 -1.19 0.36 16.32
CA ALA A 90 -0.35 1.15 15.41
C ALA A 90 0.03 2.51 16.04
N ASP A 91 -0.95 3.22 16.62
CA ASP A 91 -0.69 4.48 17.31
C ASP A 91 0.27 4.30 18.51
N SER A 92 0.06 3.27 19.34
CA SER A 92 0.92 3.01 20.49
C SER A 92 2.34 2.60 20.11
N LEU A 93 2.54 1.99 18.95
CA LEU A 93 3.85 1.69 18.36
C LEU A 93 4.50 2.91 17.67
N GLY A 94 3.79 4.03 17.54
CA GLY A 94 4.31 5.27 16.98
C GLY A 94 4.09 5.47 15.48
N TYR A 95 3.37 4.59 14.79
CA TYR A 95 2.99 4.79 13.39
C TYR A 95 2.22 6.11 13.22
N LYS A 96 2.54 6.85 12.16
CA LYS A 96 1.87 8.13 11.88
C LYS A 96 0.60 7.99 11.04
N VAL A 97 0.52 6.92 10.25
CA VAL A 97 -0.57 6.69 9.29
C VAL A 97 -1.04 5.24 9.31
N ALA A 98 -2.33 5.04 9.47
CA ALA A 98 -3.01 3.78 9.20
C ALA A 98 -3.72 3.85 7.84
N LEU A 99 -3.50 2.83 7.00
CA LEU A 99 -4.21 2.63 5.74
C LEU A 99 -5.39 1.70 5.98
N VAL A 100 -6.61 2.19 5.78
CA VAL A 100 -7.82 1.51 6.24
C VAL A 100 -8.76 1.22 5.07
N LEU A 101 -8.94 -0.09 4.76
CA LEU A 101 -9.97 -0.57 3.84
C LEU A 101 -11.37 -0.27 4.39
N PRO A 102 -12.38 -0.04 3.54
CA PRO A 102 -13.78 -0.02 3.97
C PRO A 102 -14.22 -1.41 4.44
N PRO A 103 -15.33 -1.53 5.19
CA PRO A 103 -15.92 -2.83 5.50
C PRO A 103 -16.37 -3.52 4.21
N TYR A 104 -15.74 -4.63 3.86
CA TYR A 104 -15.87 -5.23 2.53
C TYR A 104 -16.67 -6.55 2.50
N TYR A 105 -17.16 -7.03 3.62
CA TYR A 105 -17.87 -8.31 3.67
C TYR A 105 -19.38 -8.16 3.40
N TYR A 106 -20.08 -7.36 4.22
CA TYR A 106 -21.52 -7.15 4.06
C TYR A 106 -21.82 -6.16 2.94
N LYS A 107 -22.71 -6.54 2.03
CA LYS A 107 -23.16 -5.71 0.89
C LYS A 107 -24.68 -5.87 0.66
N PRO A 108 -25.34 -4.82 0.17
CA PRO A 108 -24.83 -3.51 -0.18
C PRO A 108 -24.50 -2.64 1.06
N VAL A 109 -23.49 -1.78 0.95
CA VAL A 109 -23.18 -0.76 1.97
C VAL A 109 -23.63 0.61 1.44
N ASN A 110 -24.53 1.28 2.15
CA ASN A 110 -24.95 2.63 1.80
C ASN A 110 -24.00 3.70 2.38
N ASN A 111 -24.09 4.93 1.87
CA ASN A 111 -23.23 6.03 2.25
C ASN A 111 -23.32 6.36 3.76
N SER A 112 -24.51 6.26 4.34
CA SER A 112 -24.73 6.51 5.77
C SER A 112 -24.02 5.46 6.62
N GLY A 113 -24.19 4.18 6.31
CA GLY A 113 -23.52 3.08 7.02
C GLY A 113 -21.99 3.17 6.92
N LEU A 114 -21.46 3.51 5.74
CA LEU A 114 -20.05 3.70 5.54
C LEU A 114 -19.49 4.91 6.31
N PHE A 115 -20.23 6.02 6.34
CA PHE A 115 -19.90 7.20 7.13
C PHE A 115 -19.86 6.86 8.63
N GLU A 116 -20.90 6.20 9.15
CA GLU A 116 -20.98 5.82 10.59
C GLU A 116 -19.86 4.81 10.96
N TRP A 117 -19.47 3.94 10.06
CA TRP A 117 -18.36 3.02 10.28
C TRP A 117 -17.02 3.76 10.51
N TYR A 118 -16.66 4.71 9.64
CA TYR A 118 -15.45 5.51 9.79
C TYR A 118 -15.56 6.50 10.98
N LYS A 119 -16.74 7.04 11.24
CA LYS A 119 -16.99 7.89 12.41
C LYS A 119 -16.78 7.10 13.70
N SER A 120 -17.30 5.88 13.79
CA SER A 120 -17.08 5.00 14.96
C SER A 120 -15.60 4.68 15.15
N LEU A 121 -14.85 4.43 14.08
CA LEU A 121 -13.41 4.28 14.14
C LEU A 121 -12.75 5.55 14.72
N HIS A 122 -13.12 6.74 14.22
CA HIS A 122 -12.60 8.01 14.74
C HIS A 122 -12.90 8.21 16.24
N GLU A 123 -14.12 7.95 16.65
CA GLU A 123 -14.56 8.13 18.05
C GLU A 123 -13.76 7.26 19.02
N ASN A 124 -13.41 6.03 18.61
CA ASN A 124 -12.57 5.13 19.41
C ASN A 124 -11.06 5.50 19.36
N LEU A 125 -10.68 6.43 18.49
CA LEU A 125 -9.31 6.95 18.37
C LEU A 125 -9.16 8.40 18.85
N ARG A 126 -10.14 8.98 19.59
CA ARG A 126 -10.16 10.41 19.94
C ARG A 126 -8.85 10.91 20.55
N ASN A 127 -8.28 10.14 21.47
CA ASN A 127 -7.06 10.51 22.20
C ASN A 127 -5.78 10.02 21.54
N ARG A 128 -5.85 9.55 20.30
CA ARG A 128 -4.74 9.02 19.50
C ARG A 128 -4.33 10.03 18.44
N LYS A 129 -3.05 10.00 18.04
CA LYS A 129 -2.49 10.93 17.03
C LYS A 129 -2.45 10.36 15.63
N ILE A 130 -2.65 9.05 15.47
CA ILE A 130 -2.54 8.36 14.18
C ILE A 130 -3.53 8.94 13.17
N LYS A 131 -3.06 9.18 11.96
CA LYS A 131 -3.86 9.64 10.83
C LYS A 131 -4.43 8.44 10.09
N ILE A 132 -5.60 8.59 9.48
CA ILE A 132 -6.22 7.57 8.66
C ILE A 132 -6.15 7.99 7.20
N PHE A 133 -5.58 7.12 6.38
CA PHE A 133 -5.74 7.16 4.93
C PHE A 133 -6.77 6.12 4.53
N PHE A 134 -7.77 6.55 3.77
CA PHE A 134 -8.71 5.63 3.15
C PHE A 134 -7.97 4.71 2.18
N TYR A 135 -8.42 3.47 2.07
CA TYR A 135 -7.92 2.56 1.06
C TYR A 135 -9.06 2.15 0.13
N ASN A 136 -9.14 2.80 -1.02
CA ASN A 136 -10.13 2.48 -2.05
C ASN A 136 -9.55 1.42 -2.99
N PHE A 137 -10.10 0.21 -2.94
CA PHE A 137 -9.69 -0.92 -3.78
C PHE A 137 -10.90 -1.75 -4.22
N PRO A 138 -11.74 -1.21 -5.13
CA PRO A 138 -13.02 -1.83 -5.49
C PRO A 138 -12.88 -3.23 -6.07
N GLN A 139 -11.80 -3.55 -6.79
CA GLN A 139 -11.56 -4.89 -7.34
C GLN A 139 -11.41 -5.96 -6.25
N MET A 140 -10.94 -5.60 -5.05
CA MET A 140 -10.79 -6.51 -3.91
C MET A 140 -11.95 -6.40 -2.93
N THR A 141 -12.47 -5.20 -2.72
CA THR A 141 -13.52 -4.97 -1.71
C THR A 141 -14.94 -5.08 -2.27
N GLY A 142 -15.10 -5.00 -3.61
CA GLY A 142 -16.40 -4.88 -4.26
C GLY A 142 -17.16 -3.61 -3.86
N LEU A 143 -16.43 -2.57 -3.40
CA LEU A 143 -16.96 -1.31 -2.92
C LEU A 143 -16.03 -0.15 -3.29
N THR A 144 -16.57 0.86 -3.96
CA THR A 144 -15.91 2.15 -4.13
C THR A 144 -16.33 3.06 -2.98
N ILE A 145 -15.37 3.70 -2.30
CA ILE A 145 -15.68 4.68 -1.24
C ILE A 145 -16.21 5.95 -1.92
N PRO A 146 -17.46 6.38 -1.67
CA PRO A 146 -18.03 7.55 -2.31
C PRO A 146 -17.28 8.82 -1.94
N ILE A 147 -17.03 9.70 -2.93
CA ILE A 147 -16.30 10.96 -2.74
C ILE A 147 -16.98 11.84 -1.68
N GLU A 148 -18.30 11.89 -1.65
CA GLU A 148 -19.07 12.66 -0.66
C GLU A 148 -18.86 12.16 0.77
N VAL A 149 -18.71 10.84 0.99
CA VAL A 149 -18.39 10.28 2.31
C VAL A 149 -17.01 10.71 2.75
N ILE A 150 -16.01 10.60 1.85
CA ILE A 150 -14.63 11.04 2.13
C ILE A 150 -14.58 12.51 2.45
N LYS A 151 -15.20 13.37 1.61
CA LYS A 151 -15.23 14.83 1.80
C LYS A 151 -15.88 15.20 3.13
N ARG A 152 -16.99 14.54 3.49
CA ARG A 152 -17.69 14.78 4.75
C ARG A 152 -16.82 14.42 5.95
N LEU A 153 -16.17 13.27 5.92
CA LEU A 153 -15.27 12.82 7.01
C LEU A 153 -14.05 13.74 7.12
N HIS A 154 -13.42 14.10 6.01
CA HIS A 154 -12.30 15.04 6.00
C HIS A 154 -12.69 16.42 6.50
N LYS A 155 -13.83 16.97 6.08
CA LYS A 155 -14.33 18.28 6.55
C LYS A 155 -14.57 18.30 8.05
N LEU A 156 -15.10 17.22 8.64
CA LEU A 156 -15.39 17.14 10.07
C LEU A 156 -14.11 16.87 10.90
N TRP A 157 -13.19 16.09 10.39
CA TRP A 157 -11.98 15.68 11.12
C TRP A 157 -10.74 15.67 10.20
N PRO A 158 -10.30 16.84 9.69
CA PRO A 158 -9.22 16.93 8.70
C PRO A 158 -7.87 16.41 9.22
N ALA A 159 -7.62 16.53 10.53
CA ALA A 159 -6.41 15.99 11.16
C ALA A 159 -6.40 14.45 11.20
N ARG A 160 -7.58 13.80 11.17
CA ARG A 160 -7.75 12.35 11.22
C ARG A 160 -7.80 11.73 9.82
N PHE A 161 -8.74 12.17 9.00
CA PHE A 161 -8.98 11.65 7.66
C PHE A 161 -8.33 12.56 6.61
N CYS A 162 -7.05 12.38 6.36
CA CYS A 162 -6.25 13.34 5.61
C CYS A 162 -5.58 12.77 4.35
N GLY A 163 -6.00 11.58 3.90
CA GLY A 163 -5.47 11.02 2.66
C GLY A 163 -6.18 9.74 2.21
N ILE A 164 -5.79 9.31 1.02
CA ILE A 164 -6.28 8.09 0.37
C ILE A 164 -5.19 7.42 -0.44
N LYS A 165 -5.13 6.09 -0.40
CA LYS A 165 -4.58 5.25 -1.46
C LYS A 165 -5.73 4.82 -2.36
N ASP A 166 -5.64 5.11 -3.64
CA ASP A 166 -6.62 4.64 -4.62
C ASP A 166 -6.03 3.56 -5.53
N SER A 167 -6.65 2.40 -5.52
CA SER A 167 -6.32 1.26 -6.37
C SER A 167 -7.42 0.92 -7.39
N SER A 168 -8.37 1.84 -7.61
CA SER A 168 -9.43 1.66 -8.62
C SER A 168 -8.91 1.76 -10.05
N GLY A 169 -7.84 2.54 -10.27
CA GLY A 169 -7.36 2.93 -11.58
C GLY A 169 -8.08 4.15 -12.17
N ASP A 170 -9.08 4.70 -11.49
CA ASP A 170 -9.80 5.91 -11.92
C ASP A 170 -9.08 7.19 -11.48
N LEU A 171 -8.22 7.72 -12.36
CA LEU A 171 -7.53 8.99 -12.09
C LEU A 171 -8.49 10.18 -12.01
N THR A 172 -9.69 10.10 -12.58
CA THR A 172 -10.71 11.17 -12.44
C THR A 172 -11.22 11.22 -11.00
N TYR A 173 -11.42 10.06 -10.36
CA TYR A 173 -11.73 9.97 -8.94
C TYR A 173 -10.60 10.58 -8.08
N CYS A 174 -9.35 10.25 -8.39
CA CYS A 174 -8.18 10.80 -7.69
C CYS A 174 -8.10 12.33 -7.83
N ARG A 175 -8.25 12.87 -9.07
CA ARG A 175 -8.23 14.33 -9.32
C ARG A 175 -9.32 15.08 -8.56
N LYS A 176 -10.55 14.52 -8.48
CA LYS A 176 -11.63 15.13 -7.69
C LYS A 176 -11.33 15.20 -6.21
N LEU A 177 -10.59 14.24 -5.68
CA LEU A 177 -10.19 14.22 -4.26
C LEU A 177 -9.00 15.12 -3.98
N SER A 178 -8.05 15.25 -4.91
CA SER A 178 -6.85 16.08 -4.73
C SER A 178 -7.16 17.60 -4.70
N LEU A 179 -8.35 18.01 -5.09
CA LEU A 179 -8.83 19.39 -4.96
C LEU A 179 -9.18 19.78 -3.50
N ASN A 180 -9.26 18.82 -2.57
CA ASN A 180 -9.55 19.15 -1.18
C ASN A 180 -8.27 19.57 -0.47
N GLU A 181 -8.27 20.74 0.10
CA GLU A 181 -7.12 21.30 0.83
C GLU A 181 -6.67 20.38 1.96
N GLY A 182 -5.36 20.14 2.05
CA GLY A 182 -4.77 19.28 3.07
C GLY A 182 -5.00 17.76 2.89
N PHE A 183 -5.72 17.35 1.85
CA PHE A 183 -6.02 15.93 1.59
C PHE A 183 -5.00 15.31 0.62
N LYS A 184 -4.33 14.24 1.03
CA LYS A 184 -3.25 13.59 0.28
C LYS A 184 -3.78 12.44 -0.56
N VAL A 185 -3.57 12.49 -1.86
CA VAL A 185 -4.02 11.45 -2.80
C VAL A 185 -2.83 10.69 -3.36
N PHE A 186 -2.88 9.36 -3.23
CA PHE A 186 -1.87 8.43 -3.73
C PHE A 186 -2.53 7.40 -4.65
N PRO A 187 -2.49 7.57 -5.98
CA PRO A 187 -2.83 6.48 -6.89
C PRO A 187 -1.89 5.28 -6.67
N SER A 188 -2.37 4.06 -6.94
CA SER A 188 -1.58 2.84 -6.74
C SER A 188 -0.71 2.46 -7.94
N SER A 189 -0.67 3.27 -8.97
CA SER A 189 0.16 3.06 -10.15
C SER A 189 1.21 4.16 -10.27
N GLU A 190 2.46 3.76 -10.47
CA GLU A 190 3.59 4.67 -10.70
C GLU A 190 3.45 5.47 -11.99
N VAL A 191 2.63 4.97 -12.93
CA VAL A 191 2.30 5.69 -14.17
C VAL A 191 1.64 7.03 -13.89
N SER A 192 0.90 7.16 -12.76
CA SER A 192 0.29 8.41 -12.34
C SER A 192 1.28 9.52 -11.98
N LEU A 193 2.57 9.20 -11.84
CA LEU A 193 3.62 10.19 -11.60
C LEU A 193 3.76 11.18 -12.77
N SER A 194 3.32 10.80 -13.99
CA SER A 194 3.26 11.70 -15.16
C SER A 194 2.39 12.94 -14.93
N GLU A 195 1.39 12.85 -14.07
CA GLU A 195 0.49 13.96 -13.75
C GLU A 195 0.51 14.36 -12.26
N ALA A 196 1.49 13.84 -11.49
CA ALA A 196 1.52 14.09 -10.06
C ALA A 196 1.57 15.57 -9.69
N HIS A 197 2.32 16.37 -10.44
CA HIS A 197 2.41 17.82 -10.24
C HIS A 197 1.13 18.54 -10.64
N THR A 198 0.62 18.28 -11.84
CA THR A 198 -0.55 18.97 -12.39
C THR A 198 -1.85 18.60 -11.68
N SER A 199 -1.93 17.37 -11.19
CA SER A 199 -3.09 16.85 -10.45
C SER A 199 -2.96 16.92 -8.93
N ASN A 200 -1.87 17.52 -8.42
CA ASN A 200 -1.59 17.65 -6.98
C ASN A 200 -1.62 16.30 -6.23
N PHE A 201 -1.11 15.23 -6.84
CA PHE A 201 -0.97 13.96 -6.14
C PHE A 201 0.20 14.00 -5.17
N ALA A 202 0.03 13.40 -4.01
CA ALA A 202 1.06 13.35 -2.97
C ALA A 202 2.19 12.34 -3.27
N GLY A 203 2.06 11.56 -4.33
CA GLY A 203 2.98 10.52 -4.76
C GLY A 203 2.23 9.29 -5.26
N CYS A 204 2.82 8.10 -5.12
CA CYS A 204 2.15 6.83 -5.34
C CYS A 204 2.42 5.82 -4.23
N ILE A 205 1.48 4.87 -4.01
CA ILE A 205 1.65 3.73 -3.11
C ILE A 205 1.46 2.47 -3.92
N SER A 206 2.53 1.79 -4.31
CA SER A 206 2.47 0.69 -5.26
C SER A 206 3.25 -0.55 -4.84
N ALA A 207 2.80 -1.72 -5.31
CA ALA A 207 3.50 -2.98 -5.13
C ALA A 207 4.70 -3.09 -6.08
N THR A 208 4.56 -2.65 -7.32
CA THR A 208 5.62 -2.73 -8.34
C THR A 208 6.82 -1.85 -8.02
N THR A 209 6.66 -0.82 -7.16
CA THR A 209 7.78 -0.03 -6.62
C THR A 209 8.83 -0.87 -5.89
N ASN A 210 8.51 -2.05 -5.39
CA ASN A 210 9.54 -2.98 -4.87
C ASN A 210 10.59 -3.38 -5.92
N GLN A 211 10.32 -3.13 -7.20
CA GLN A 211 11.21 -3.45 -8.34
C GLN A 211 11.56 -2.21 -9.17
N THR A 212 10.65 -1.24 -9.27
CA THR A 212 10.80 -0.05 -10.12
C THR A 212 11.28 1.19 -9.35
N LEU A 213 11.70 1.03 -8.11
CA LEU A 213 11.96 2.12 -7.16
C LEU A 213 12.92 3.20 -7.70
N PHE A 214 14.02 2.83 -8.38
CA PHE A 214 14.97 3.79 -8.96
C PHE A 214 14.32 4.66 -10.04
N LEU A 215 13.54 4.03 -10.95
CA LEU A 215 12.81 4.74 -12.00
C LEU A 215 11.73 5.65 -11.40
N CYS A 216 11.06 5.18 -10.35
CA CYS A 216 10.01 5.96 -9.66
C CYS A 216 10.60 7.14 -8.91
N ALA A 217 11.74 6.97 -8.24
CA ALA A 217 12.45 8.06 -7.56
C ALA A 217 12.90 9.14 -8.56
N GLU A 218 13.44 8.73 -9.72
CA GLU A 218 13.79 9.63 -10.81
C GLU A 218 12.55 10.37 -11.34
N ALA A 219 11.45 9.66 -11.61
CA ALA A 219 10.21 10.26 -12.08
C ALA A 219 9.64 11.25 -11.05
N TRP A 220 9.66 10.92 -9.76
CA TRP A 220 9.20 11.80 -8.69
C TRP A 220 10.05 13.06 -8.55
N LYS A 221 11.37 12.92 -8.62
CA LYS A 221 12.30 14.05 -8.59
C LYS A 221 12.05 15.02 -9.74
N ASN A 222 11.76 14.48 -10.92
CA ASN A 222 11.57 15.24 -12.16
C ASN A 222 10.10 15.49 -12.53
N LYS A 223 9.15 15.32 -11.60
CA LYS A 223 7.69 15.39 -11.86
C LYS A 223 7.18 16.71 -12.45
N ASN A 224 8.00 17.77 -12.42
CA ASN A 224 7.71 19.07 -13.02
C ASN A 224 8.22 19.19 -14.46
N LEU A 225 8.89 18.17 -14.97
CA LEU A 225 9.48 18.12 -16.31
C LEU A 225 8.72 17.14 -17.20
N GLU A 226 9.04 17.13 -18.46
CA GLU A 226 8.53 16.12 -19.38
C GLU A 226 9.29 14.79 -19.18
N ILE A 227 8.58 13.78 -18.63
CA ILE A 227 9.14 12.48 -18.26
C ILE A 227 8.48 11.31 -19.03
N ASN A 228 7.94 11.59 -20.22
CA ASN A 228 7.13 10.63 -20.99
C ASN A 228 7.87 9.31 -21.29
N SER A 229 9.15 9.36 -21.68
CA SER A 229 9.95 8.16 -21.94
C SER A 229 10.17 7.32 -20.69
N LEU A 230 10.42 7.96 -19.56
CA LEU A 230 10.60 7.30 -18.27
C LEU A 230 9.30 6.64 -17.81
N ILE A 231 8.17 7.34 -17.95
CA ILE A 231 6.85 6.79 -17.64
C ILE A 231 6.49 5.63 -18.56
N ALA A 232 6.84 5.69 -19.84
CA ALA A 232 6.62 4.57 -20.77
C ALA A 232 7.41 3.32 -20.34
N LYS A 233 8.65 3.49 -19.90
CA LYS A 233 9.48 2.40 -19.35
C LYS A 233 8.86 1.83 -18.07
N ILE A 234 8.45 2.68 -17.13
CA ILE A 234 7.77 2.28 -15.89
C ILE A 234 6.49 1.49 -16.21
N ARG A 235 5.68 1.98 -17.16
CA ARG A 235 4.44 1.31 -17.59
C ARG A 235 4.70 -0.09 -18.11
N LEU A 236 5.64 -0.24 -19.04
CA LEU A 236 5.98 -1.54 -19.63
C LEU A 236 6.42 -2.55 -18.57
N ILE A 237 7.31 -2.17 -17.67
CA ILE A 237 7.79 -3.03 -16.59
C ILE A 237 6.65 -3.39 -15.66
N ARG A 238 5.85 -2.40 -15.22
CA ARG A 238 4.69 -2.61 -14.35
C ARG A 238 3.68 -3.59 -14.96
N GLU A 239 3.30 -3.40 -16.22
CA GLU A 239 2.36 -4.27 -16.94
C GLU A 239 2.88 -5.71 -16.98
N ARG A 240 4.15 -5.90 -17.26
CA ARG A 240 4.77 -7.23 -17.27
C ARG A 240 4.84 -7.85 -15.88
N ILE A 241 5.06 -7.11 -14.81
CA ILE A 241 5.05 -7.64 -13.44
C ILE A 241 3.63 -8.00 -13.00
N SER A 242 2.62 -7.23 -13.40
CA SER A 242 1.24 -7.37 -12.94
C SER A 242 0.31 -8.17 -13.86
N ALA A 243 0.82 -8.76 -14.94
CA ALA A 243 0.03 -9.39 -16.00
C ALA A 243 -0.90 -10.51 -15.50
N GLU A 244 -0.50 -11.29 -14.49
CA GLU A 244 -1.32 -12.37 -13.94
C GLU A 244 -1.57 -12.16 -12.43
N SER A 245 -0.59 -12.52 -11.62
CA SER A 245 -0.67 -12.51 -10.16
C SER A 245 0.37 -11.57 -9.56
N LEU A 246 -0.03 -10.37 -9.20
CA LEU A 246 0.88 -9.31 -8.75
C LEU A 246 1.70 -9.72 -7.51
N ILE A 247 1.06 -10.22 -6.45
CA ILE A 247 1.74 -10.54 -5.18
C ILE A 247 2.77 -11.66 -5.36
N PRO A 248 2.43 -12.81 -5.97
CA PRO A 248 3.40 -13.84 -6.29
C PRO A 248 4.56 -13.34 -7.16
N SER A 249 4.28 -12.49 -8.17
CA SER A 249 5.30 -11.91 -9.05
C SER A 249 6.28 -11.02 -8.29
N ILE A 250 5.79 -10.15 -7.40
CA ILE A 250 6.66 -9.31 -6.55
C ILE A 250 7.52 -10.17 -5.63
N LYS A 251 6.94 -11.15 -4.94
CA LYS A 251 7.68 -12.05 -4.05
C LYS A 251 8.74 -12.85 -4.79
N TYR A 252 8.43 -13.36 -5.98
CA TYR A 252 9.39 -14.05 -6.82
C TYR A 252 10.58 -13.16 -7.22
N LEU A 253 10.32 -11.93 -7.63
CA LEU A 253 11.39 -10.98 -7.99
C LEU A 253 12.23 -10.56 -6.79
N VAL A 254 11.64 -10.44 -5.61
CA VAL A 254 12.38 -10.20 -4.36
C VAL A 254 13.24 -11.42 -4.02
N ALA A 255 12.73 -12.65 -4.18
CA ALA A 255 13.50 -13.89 -4.00
C ALA A 255 14.73 -13.92 -4.91
N LYS A 256 14.55 -13.56 -6.19
CA LYS A 256 15.67 -13.49 -7.16
C LYS A 256 16.73 -12.48 -6.77
N ARG A 257 16.32 -11.28 -6.32
CA ARG A 257 17.26 -10.23 -5.91
C ARG A 257 18.03 -10.57 -4.63
N THR A 258 17.36 -11.23 -3.68
CA THR A 258 17.92 -11.52 -2.35
C THR A 258 18.56 -12.90 -2.23
N GLU A 259 18.38 -13.76 -3.24
CA GLU A 259 18.78 -15.18 -3.25
C GLU A 259 18.16 -16.00 -2.10
N HIS A 260 16.99 -15.55 -1.58
CA HIS A 260 16.23 -16.20 -0.53
C HIS A 260 14.90 -16.74 -1.06
N GLU A 261 14.81 -18.06 -1.22
CA GLU A 261 13.61 -18.73 -1.76
C GLU A 261 12.36 -18.58 -0.89
N GLU A 262 12.52 -18.29 0.42
CA GLU A 262 11.45 -18.02 1.36
C GLU A 262 10.51 -16.92 0.90
N TRP A 263 11.00 -15.95 0.14
CA TRP A 263 10.18 -14.90 -0.45
C TRP A 263 9.13 -15.43 -1.43
N SER A 264 9.38 -16.56 -2.09
CA SER A 264 8.43 -17.15 -3.04
C SER A 264 7.27 -17.88 -2.38
N ARG A 265 7.31 -18.12 -1.05
CA ARG A 265 6.24 -18.79 -0.32
C ARG A 265 5.02 -17.88 -0.19
N LEU A 266 3.84 -18.47 -0.31
CA LEU A 266 2.54 -17.79 -0.36
C LEU A 266 1.57 -18.42 0.62
N LEU A 267 0.65 -17.62 1.15
CA LEU A 267 -0.50 -18.14 1.88
C LEU A 267 -1.70 -18.33 0.93
N PRO A 268 -2.41 -19.45 1.02
CA PRO A 268 -3.67 -19.60 0.30
C PRO A 268 -4.64 -18.42 0.58
N PRO A 269 -5.43 -17.98 -0.42
CA PRO A 269 -5.68 -18.60 -1.71
C PRO A 269 -4.68 -18.22 -2.81
N LEU A 270 -3.59 -17.52 -2.51
CA LEU A 270 -2.57 -17.21 -3.50
C LEU A 270 -1.86 -18.51 -3.92
N GLY A 271 -1.67 -18.68 -5.23
CA GLY A 271 -1.04 -19.83 -5.84
C GLY A 271 0.36 -19.52 -6.38
N GLU A 272 1.14 -20.57 -6.58
CA GLU A 272 2.45 -20.47 -7.20
C GLU A 272 2.38 -20.02 -8.66
N LEU A 273 3.43 -19.33 -9.09
CA LEU A 273 3.59 -18.95 -10.50
C LEU A 273 3.90 -20.16 -11.37
N SER A 274 3.34 -20.19 -12.59
CA SER A 274 3.70 -21.17 -13.61
C SER A 274 5.16 -21.03 -14.02
N LYS A 275 5.74 -22.10 -14.60
CA LYS A 275 7.11 -22.06 -15.15
C LYS A 275 7.26 -20.99 -16.24
N SER A 276 6.27 -20.83 -17.12
CA SER A 276 6.26 -19.80 -18.16
C SER A 276 6.27 -18.40 -17.52
N ARG A 277 5.46 -18.20 -16.48
CA ARG A 277 5.41 -16.91 -15.80
C ARG A 277 6.72 -16.57 -15.08
N LYS A 278 7.35 -17.52 -14.43
CA LYS A 278 8.69 -17.36 -13.82
C LYS A 278 9.71 -16.96 -14.88
N HIS A 279 9.69 -17.59 -16.06
CA HIS A 279 10.60 -17.25 -17.17
C HIS A 279 10.41 -15.81 -17.67
N GLU A 280 9.16 -15.34 -17.83
CA GLU A 280 8.88 -13.96 -18.22
C GLU A 280 9.41 -12.96 -17.17
N LEU A 281 9.25 -13.26 -15.89
CA LEU A 281 9.76 -12.44 -14.80
C LEU A 281 11.29 -12.45 -14.71
N ASP A 282 11.95 -13.55 -15.09
CA ASP A 282 13.42 -13.62 -15.19
C ASP A 282 13.95 -12.64 -16.27
N ILE A 283 13.21 -12.46 -17.37
CA ILE A 283 13.55 -11.46 -18.39
C ILE A 283 13.39 -10.04 -17.80
N VAL A 284 12.27 -9.76 -17.12
CA VAL A 284 12.06 -8.47 -16.45
C VAL A 284 13.15 -8.18 -15.42
N PHE A 285 13.55 -9.18 -14.63
CA PHE A 285 14.61 -9.06 -13.64
C PHE A 285 15.95 -8.65 -14.26
N LYS A 286 16.32 -9.26 -15.40
CA LYS A 286 17.56 -8.91 -16.14
C LYS A 286 17.54 -7.52 -16.75
N GLU A 287 16.36 -7.00 -17.11
CA GLU A 287 16.21 -5.65 -17.66
C GLU A 287 16.27 -4.55 -16.58
N LEU A 288 16.05 -4.92 -15.31
CA LEU A 288 16.08 -4.00 -14.17
C LEU A 288 17.46 -3.90 -13.51
N ASN A 289 18.30 -4.92 -13.67
CA ASN A 289 19.65 -5.04 -13.10
C ASN A 289 20.71 -5.11 -14.18
#